data_8bfb5b6fa7a0d19927ae612a383666b6
#
_entry.id   8bfb5b6fa7a0d19927ae612a383666b6
#
_cell.length_a   1.000
_cell.length_b   1.000
_cell.length_c   1.000
_cell.angle_alpha   90.00
_cell.angle_beta   90.00
_cell.angle_gamma   90.00
#
_symmetry.space_group_name_H-M   'P 1'
#
loop_
_entity.id
_entity.type
_entity.pdbx_description
1 polymer ?
#
loop_
_entity_poly.entity_id
_entity_poly.type
_entity_poly.pdbx_seq_one_letter_code
_entity_poly.pdbx_strand_id
1 'polypeptide(L)'
;MSSIEKNLFSQSFRKSILYHDASLFTKCEKKENITKSQDSNKNKICSLNIGEEIVEGIIIDKFLFDGKESKFYLGKISSINSEVLIKSFSYSKKPSSIIPKIKDDFEKVKEIIGDNIISYFDYQVDSNKKTCQIFMEYLSGTITLQKYFKEYNKNKNKNTGLPIKHIKLIIKGILSGLKSLHEENIYPGNINPENILVNSDLSKIKIINYALKTRKDEILTYPYYSASKKVFLKFLPEYEYENDIWSVGCITFELFCGYRPYNKFSPHDAACSLAQCISPIEAATEDIKDIFYDKKNRIVLDFLNQCFRNNDGARPVAADLLTHKFLN
;
A
#
# COMPACT_ATOMS: atom_id res chain seq x y z
N MET A 1 36.15 6.58 -15.03
CA MET A 1 34.80 6.06 -14.76
C MET A 1 33.87 6.68 -15.76
N SER A 2 33.32 5.87 -16.60
CA SER A 2 32.86 6.21 -17.94
C SER A 2 31.46 6.84 -17.97
N SER A 3 31.30 7.70 -18.97
CA SER A 3 30.10 8.44 -19.35
C SER A 3 28.86 7.62 -19.72
N ILE A 4 28.82 6.34 -19.38
CA ILE A 4 27.75 5.39 -19.78
C ILE A 4 26.67 5.26 -18.69
N GLU A 5 26.94 5.64 -17.44
CA GLU A 5 25.93 5.57 -16.36
C GLU A 5 24.98 6.78 -16.26
N LYS A 6 25.16 7.80 -17.12
CA LYS A 6 24.38 9.04 -17.10
C LYS A 6 23.13 9.05 -18.00
N ASN A 7 22.93 8.04 -18.79
CA ASN A 7 21.79 8.01 -19.73
C ASN A 7 20.87 6.87 -19.40
N LEU A 8 19.95 7.04 -18.48
CA LEU A 8 18.91 6.01 -18.42
C LEU A 8 17.77 6.38 -17.45
N PHE A 9 16.93 7.33 -17.84
CA PHE A 9 15.52 7.00 -17.76
C PHE A 9 15.26 5.99 -18.85
N SER A 10 14.91 4.78 -18.48
CA SER A 10 14.67 3.69 -19.44
C SER A 10 13.61 4.12 -20.47
N GLN A 11 13.65 3.54 -21.67
CA GLN A 11 12.57 3.77 -22.64
C GLN A 11 11.20 3.40 -22.06
N SER A 12 11.12 2.49 -21.08
CA SER A 12 9.92 2.15 -20.32
C SER A 12 9.42 3.30 -19.47
N PHE A 13 10.31 4.07 -18.82
CA PHE A 13 9.93 5.28 -18.09
C PHE A 13 9.24 6.31 -18.99
N ARG A 14 9.82 6.60 -20.15
CA ARG A 14 9.20 7.51 -21.14
C ARG A 14 7.87 6.99 -21.67
N LYS A 15 7.75 5.69 -21.92
CA LYS A 15 6.49 5.07 -22.36
C LYS A 15 5.44 5.08 -21.26
N SER A 16 5.78 4.71 -20.02
CA SER A 16 4.88 4.69 -18.87
C SER A 16 4.28 6.07 -18.60
N ILE A 17 5.09 7.13 -18.63
CA ILE A 17 4.60 8.50 -18.43
C ILE A 17 3.69 8.96 -19.56
N LEU A 18 4.00 8.64 -20.83
CA LEU A 18 3.18 9.00 -21.98
C LEU A 18 1.81 8.31 -21.99
N TYR A 19 1.68 7.11 -21.42
CA TYR A 19 0.40 6.42 -21.29
C TYR A 19 -0.50 7.00 -20.19
N HIS A 20 0.08 7.62 -19.14
CA HIS A 20 -0.71 8.21 -18.06
C HIS A 20 -1.17 9.64 -18.33
N ASP A 21 -0.59 10.34 -19.29
CA ASP A 21 -0.84 11.78 -19.53
C ASP A 21 -2.14 12.10 -20.32
N ALA A 22 -2.81 11.09 -20.85
CA ALA A 22 -3.97 11.33 -21.73
C ALA A 22 -5.30 11.62 -21.01
N SER A 23 -5.41 11.51 -19.67
CA SER A 23 -6.71 11.57 -18.99
C SER A 23 -6.84 12.43 -17.71
N LEU A 24 -5.81 13.19 -17.24
CA LEU A 24 -5.82 13.75 -15.89
C LEU A 24 -5.33 15.21 -15.79
N PHE A 25 -6.02 16.17 -16.40
CA PHE A 25 -5.88 17.57 -16.02
C PHE A 25 -7.21 18.21 -15.67
N THR A 26 -7.53 18.29 -14.38
CA THR A 26 -8.37 19.36 -13.82
C THR A 26 -7.84 19.80 -12.47
N LYS A 27 -7.64 21.12 -12.36
CA LYS A 27 -7.06 21.86 -11.25
C LYS A 27 -7.83 21.70 -9.94
N CYS A 28 -7.13 21.65 -8.81
CA CYS A 28 -7.61 22.29 -7.58
C CYS A 28 -6.44 22.71 -6.68
N GLU A 29 -6.27 24.02 -6.52
CA GLU A 29 -5.38 24.63 -5.53
C GLU A 29 -6.09 24.71 -4.16
N LYS A 30 -5.44 24.29 -3.08
CA LYS A 30 -5.63 24.87 -1.74
C LYS A 30 -4.36 24.70 -0.92
N LYS A 31 -3.88 25.83 -0.39
CA LYS A 31 -2.75 25.93 0.53
C LYS A 31 -3.13 25.39 1.91
N GLU A 32 -2.34 24.52 2.49
CA GLU A 32 -2.38 24.22 3.93
C GLU A 32 -0.99 24.44 4.56
N ASN A 33 -1.00 25.20 5.67
CA ASN A 33 0.16 25.50 6.50
C ASN A 33 0.51 24.28 7.36
N ILE A 34 1.75 23.81 7.27
CA ILE A 34 2.26 22.72 8.11
C ILE A 34 3.20 23.30 9.17
N THR A 35 2.83 23.13 10.44
CA THR A 35 3.63 23.45 11.62
C THR A 35 4.82 22.50 11.77
N LYS A 36 5.99 23.08 12.06
CA LYS A 36 7.25 22.36 12.30
C LYS A 36 7.23 21.66 13.67
N SER A 37 7.52 20.35 13.70
CA SER A 37 7.98 19.66 14.90
C SER A 37 9.48 19.37 14.78
N GLN A 38 10.21 19.76 15.83
CA GLN A 38 11.66 19.57 15.97
C GLN A 38 11.96 18.15 16.47
N ASP A 39 12.68 17.37 15.68
CA ASP A 39 13.49 16.26 16.17
C ASP A 39 14.75 16.12 15.29
N SER A 40 15.87 16.65 15.79
CA SER A 40 16.88 17.27 14.94
C SER A 40 18.16 16.48 14.63
N ASN A 41 18.26 15.15 14.77
CA ASN A 41 19.57 14.53 14.50
C ASN A 41 19.65 13.14 13.82
N LYS A 42 18.55 12.43 13.61
CA LYS A 42 18.61 11.10 12.97
C LYS A 42 18.32 11.07 11.46
N ASN A 43 17.76 12.15 10.91
CA ASN A 43 17.18 12.15 9.56
C ASN A 43 17.93 13.02 8.52
N LYS A 44 19.13 13.51 8.83
CA LYS A 44 19.83 14.44 7.95
C LYS A 44 20.44 13.80 6.69
N ILE A 45 20.75 12.49 6.74
CA ILE A 45 21.52 11.78 5.71
C ILE A 45 20.73 11.52 4.42
N CYS A 46 19.39 11.39 4.50
CA CYS A 46 18.54 11.14 3.33
C CYS A 46 17.71 12.36 2.87
N SER A 47 18.05 13.56 3.38
CA SER A 47 17.38 14.79 2.98
C SER A 47 17.91 15.26 1.62
N LEU A 48 16.97 15.65 0.75
CA LEU A 48 17.24 16.24 -0.56
C LEU A 48 16.91 17.74 -0.47
N ASN A 49 17.58 18.56 -1.27
CA ASN A 49 17.37 20.00 -1.27
C ASN A 49 16.28 20.37 -2.29
N ILE A 50 15.38 21.26 -1.92
CA ILE A 50 14.36 21.79 -2.84
C ILE A 50 15.08 22.57 -3.95
N GLY A 51 14.71 22.34 -5.21
CA GLY A 51 15.36 22.89 -6.39
C GLY A 51 16.57 22.10 -6.89
N GLU A 52 17.02 21.05 -6.15
CA GLU A 52 18.11 20.18 -6.59
C GLU A 52 17.62 19.25 -7.71
N GLU A 53 18.40 19.18 -8.79
CA GLU A 53 18.21 18.17 -9.83
C GLU A 53 18.89 16.87 -9.37
N ILE A 54 18.10 15.80 -9.18
CA ILE A 54 18.62 14.51 -8.69
C ILE A 54 19.07 13.64 -9.86
N VAL A 55 18.24 13.62 -10.92
CA VAL A 55 18.46 12.88 -12.16
C VAL A 55 18.15 13.85 -13.29
N GLU A 56 18.80 13.68 -14.44
CA GLU A 56 18.57 14.53 -15.60
C GLU A 56 17.07 14.75 -15.87
N GLY A 57 16.61 15.99 -15.70
CA GLY A 57 15.23 16.38 -15.91
C GLY A 57 14.28 16.22 -14.72
N ILE A 58 14.71 15.71 -13.54
CA ILE A 58 13.87 15.67 -12.33
C ILE A 58 14.38 16.64 -11.28
N ILE A 59 13.58 17.67 -11.00
CA ILE A 59 13.86 18.68 -9.99
C ILE A 59 12.96 18.45 -8.78
N ILE A 60 13.52 18.51 -7.57
CA ILE A 60 12.75 18.43 -6.33
C ILE A 60 11.93 19.69 -6.17
N ASP A 61 10.60 19.54 -6.18
CA ASP A 61 9.67 20.65 -6.02
C ASP A 61 9.39 20.95 -4.55
N LYS A 62 9.08 19.91 -3.75
CA LYS A 62 8.83 20.09 -2.32
C LYS A 62 9.00 18.81 -1.50
N PHE A 63 9.27 18.99 -0.21
CA PHE A 63 9.14 17.93 0.80
C PHE A 63 7.67 17.67 1.09
N LEU A 64 7.28 16.39 1.17
CA LEU A 64 5.91 16.00 1.46
C LEU A 64 5.73 15.56 2.92
N PHE A 65 6.45 14.52 3.33
CA PHE A 65 6.34 13.98 4.69
C PHE A 65 7.51 13.04 5.04
N ASP A 66 7.68 12.79 6.35
CA ASP A 66 8.58 11.75 6.87
C ASP A 66 7.87 10.40 6.97
N GLY A 67 8.47 9.35 6.42
CA GLY A 67 8.17 7.97 6.75
C GLY A 67 9.03 7.48 7.91
N LYS A 68 8.84 6.24 8.35
CA LYS A 68 9.61 5.65 9.48
C LYS A 68 11.14 5.68 9.27
N GLU A 69 11.60 5.41 8.06
CA GLU A 69 13.03 5.36 7.70
C GLU A 69 13.31 5.99 6.32
N SER A 70 12.36 6.73 5.80
CA SER A 70 12.44 7.36 4.48
C SER A 70 11.81 8.73 4.51
N LYS A 71 12.18 9.57 3.55
CA LYS A 71 11.56 10.87 3.30
C LYS A 71 10.91 10.85 1.94
N PHE A 72 9.77 11.52 1.83
CA PHE A 72 9.01 11.59 0.60
C PHE A 72 9.00 13.01 0.06
N TYR A 73 9.28 13.14 -1.23
CA TYR A 73 9.34 14.41 -1.94
C TYR A 73 8.47 14.35 -3.20
N LEU A 74 7.97 15.50 -3.59
CA LEU A 74 7.43 15.71 -4.91
C LEU A 74 8.56 16.18 -5.82
N GLY A 75 8.73 15.53 -6.96
CA GLY A 75 9.60 15.96 -8.04
C GLY A 75 8.78 16.39 -9.25
N LYS A 76 9.34 17.29 -10.05
CA LYS A 76 8.82 17.69 -11.35
C LYS A 76 9.76 17.21 -12.45
N ILE A 77 9.15 16.61 -13.47
CA ILE A 77 9.86 16.16 -14.66
C ILE A 77 9.76 17.29 -15.69
N SER A 78 10.89 17.99 -15.90
CA SER A 78 10.93 19.22 -16.72
C SER A 78 10.51 19.00 -18.16
N SER A 79 10.82 17.85 -18.75
CA SER A 79 10.57 17.56 -20.18
C SER A 79 9.10 17.38 -20.53
N ILE A 80 8.24 17.00 -19.56
CA ILE A 80 6.82 16.66 -19.80
C ILE A 80 5.88 17.33 -18.79
N ASN A 81 6.40 18.19 -17.91
CA ASN A 81 5.67 18.88 -16.86
C ASN A 81 4.81 17.95 -15.97
N SER A 82 5.30 16.74 -15.75
CA SER A 82 4.63 15.73 -14.90
C SER A 82 5.22 15.68 -13.50
N GLU A 83 4.43 15.22 -12.53
CA GLU A 83 4.84 15.07 -11.15
C GLU A 83 5.24 13.62 -10.85
N VAL A 84 6.25 13.45 -10.00
CA VAL A 84 6.75 12.15 -9.55
C VAL A 84 6.89 12.13 -8.03
N LEU A 85 6.52 11.02 -7.40
CA LEU A 85 6.79 10.78 -5.99
C LEU A 85 8.19 10.18 -5.82
N ILE A 86 9.00 10.80 -4.97
CA ILE A 86 10.37 10.37 -4.69
C ILE A 86 10.45 9.88 -3.26
N LYS A 87 10.75 8.58 -3.06
CA LYS A 87 11.05 7.99 -1.76
C LYS A 87 12.56 7.94 -1.58
N SER A 88 13.10 8.74 -0.67
CA SER A 88 14.55 8.78 -0.34
C SER A 88 14.81 8.11 1.01
N PHE A 89 15.79 7.21 1.08
CA PHE A 89 16.22 6.57 2.32
C PHE A 89 17.73 6.32 2.36
N SER A 90 18.29 6.22 3.59
CA SER A 90 19.68 5.82 3.79
C SER A 90 19.77 4.30 3.97
N TYR A 91 20.78 3.70 3.33
CA TYR A 91 21.10 2.29 3.53
C TYR A 91 22.40 2.04 4.30
N SER A 92 22.98 3.08 4.90
CA SER A 92 24.24 2.96 5.67
C SER A 92 24.19 1.98 6.84
N LYS A 93 23.01 1.81 7.44
CA LYS A 93 22.73 0.87 8.56
C LYS A 93 21.93 -0.36 8.15
N LYS A 94 21.78 -0.60 6.84
CA LYS A 94 21.01 -1.74 6.32
C LYS A 94 21.94 -2.86 5.88
N PRO A 95 21.43 -4.11 5.76
CA PRO A 95 22.20 -5.24 5.22
C PRO A 95 22.78 -4.90 3.84
N SER A 96 23.98 -5.42 3.53
CA SER A 96 24.62 -5.23 2.22
C SER A 96 23.76 -5.73 1.03
N SER A 97 22.87 -6.68 1.30
CA SER A 97 21.92 -7.24 0.32
C SER A 97 20.77 -6.30 -0.06
N ILE A 98 20.62 -5.10 0.59
CA ILE A 98 19.44 -4.26 0.36
C ILE A 98 19.39 -3.69 -1.06
N ILE A 99 20.52 -3.23 -1.59
CA ILE A 99 20.58 -2.65 -2.94
C ILE A 99 20.42 -3.73 -4.02
N PRO A 100 21.14 -4.88 -3.96
CA PRO A 100 20.85 -6.02 -4.85
C PRO A 100 19.37 -6.41 -4.85
N LYS A 101 18.75 -6.52 -3.65
CA LYS A 101 17.33 -6.85 -3.55
C LYS A 101 16.43 -5.80 -4.21
N ILE A 102 16.69 -4.50 -4.01
CA ILE A 102 15.90 -3.42 -4.65
C ILE A 102 16.01 -3.53 -6.18
N LYS A 103 17.21 -3.81 -6.68
CA LYS A 103 17.42 -4.02 -8.12
C LYS A 103 16.58 -5.19 -8.63
N ASP A 104 16.65 -6.35 -7.98
CA ASP A 104 15.90 -7.54 -8.36
C ASP A 104 14.38 -7.33 -8.28
N ASP A 105 13.90 -6.66 -7.20
CA ASP A 105 12.49 -6.32 -7.03
C ASP A 105 12.05 -5.33 -8.14
N PHE A 106 12.90 -4.34 -8.49
CA PHE A 106 12.57 -3.36 -9.53
C PHE A 106 12.46 -4.02 -10.92
N GLU A 107 13.39 -4.91 -11.27
CA GLU A 107 13.33 -5.64 -12.54
C GLU A 107 12.02 -6.43 -12.72
N LYS A 108 11.44 -6.91 -11.62
CA LYS A 108 10.16 -7.63 -11.64
C LYS A 108 8.95 -6.70 -11.83
N VAL A 109 9.02 -5.45 -11.37
CA VAL A 109 7.84 -4.56 -11.32
C VAL A 109 7.85 -3.41 -12.32
N LYS A 110 8.98 -3.11 -12.95
CA LYS A 110 9.13 -1.96 -13.85
C LYS A 110 8.20 -1.97 -15.07
N GLU A 111 7.77 -3.16 -15.51
CA GLU A 111 6.87 -3.33 -16.65
C GLU A 111 5.39 -3.48 -16.22
N ILE A 112 5.12 -3.57 -14.92
CA ILE A 112 3.77 -3.79 -14.42
C ILE A 112 3.03 -2.47 -14.36
N ILE A 113 1.99 -2.36 -15.18
CA ILE A 113 1.10 -1.20 -15.26
C ILE A 113 -0.31 -1.65 -14.94
N GLY A 114 -1.01 -0.91 -14.07
CA GLY A 114 -2.40 -1.21 -13.74
C GLY A 114 -3.11 -0.05 -13.06
N ASP A 115 -4.41 0.05 -13.31
CA ASP A 115 -5.23 1.14 -12.77
C ASP A 115 -5.32 1.12 -11.24
N ASN A 116 -5.15 -0.05 -10.63
CA ASN A 116 -5.31 -0.26 -9.19
C ASN A 116 -4.00 -0.57 -8.45
N ILE A 117 -2.85 -0.33 -9.08
CA ILE A 117 -1.52 -0.44 -8.49
C ILE A 117 -0.71 0.81 -8.79
N ILE A 118 0.22 1.18 -7.88
CA ILE A 118 1.14 2.28 -8.12
C ILE A 118 2.23 1.84 -9.11
N SER A 119 2.61 2.69 -10.05
CA SER A 119 3.70 2.40 -10.97
C SER A 119 5.04 2.82 -10.36
N TYR A 120 6.06 1.96 -10.48
CA TYR A 120 7.45 2.27 -10.17
C TYR A 120 8.18 2.64 -11.45
N PHE A 121 8.80 3.80 -11.49
CA PHE A 121 9.42 4.34 -12.70
C PHE A 121 10.90 4.04 -12.79
N ASP A 122 11.64 4.29 -11.69
CA ASP A 122 13.09 4.10 -11.66
C ASP A 122 13.62 4.11 -10.22
N TYR A 123 14.90 3.85 -10.05
CA TYR A 123 15.61 4.06 -8.79
C TYR A 123 17.04 4.55 -9.03
N GLN A 124 17.58 5.29 -8.07
CA GLN A 124 18.94 5.79 -8.09
C GLN A 124 19.67 5.46 -6.78
N VAL A 125 20.91 5.06 -6.89
CA VAL A 125 21.78 4.76 -5.74
C VAL A 125 22.97 5.70 -5.72
N ASP A 126 23.12 6.48 -4.64
CA ASP A 126 24.31 7.27 -4.35
C ASP A 126 25.20 6.50 -3.37
N SER A 127 26.28 5.91 -3.89
CA SER A 127 27.22 5.11 -3.10
C SER A 127 28.05 5.95 -2.13
N ASN A 128 28.27 7.23 -2.41
CA ASN A 128 29.03 8.13 -1.54
C ASN A 128 28.20 8.56 -0.34
N LYS A 129 26.98 8.99 -0.56
CA LYS A 129 26.02 9.40 0.48
C LYS A 129 25.36 8.19 1.17
N LYS A 130 25.50 6.98 0.63
CA LYS A 130 24.79 5.77 1.07
C LYS A 130 23.27 5.96 1.10
N THR A 131 22.73 6.59 0.05
CA THR A 131 21.29 6.85 -0.10
C THR A 131 20.74 6.20 -1.36
N CYS A 132 19.46 5.84 -1.33
CA CYS A 132 18.73 5.36 -2.48
C CYS A 132 17.45 6.18 -2.62
N GLN A 133 17.14 6.58 -3.85
CA GLN A 133 15.91 7.24 -4.26
C GLN A 133 15.12 6.28 -5.14
N ILE A 134 13.82 6.15 -4.88
CA ILE A 134 12.88 5.37 -5.70
C ILE A 134 11.86 6.36 -6.27
N PHE A 135 11.70 6.34 -7.57
CA PHE A 135 10.77 7.20 -8.32
C PHE A 135 9.52 6.42 -8.67
N MET A 136 8.36 6.97 -8.33
CA MET A 136 7.08 6.30 -8.53
C MET A 136 5.97 7.29 -8.87
N GLU A 137 4.87 6.76 -9.35
CA GLU A 137 3.66 7.52 -9.67
C GLU A 137 3.22 8.40 -8.50
N TYR A 138 2.94 9.67 -8.76
CA TYR A 138 2.33 10.58 -7.81
C TYR A 138 0.85 10.78 -8.14
N LEU A 139 0.00 10.58 -7.15
CA LEU A 139 -1.45 10.70 -7.28
C LEU A 139 -1.93 11.89 -6.45
N SER A 140 -2.10 13.03 -7.12
CA SER A 140 -2.64 14.22 -6.48
C SER A 140 -4.07 13.98 -5.97
N GLY A 141 -4.41 14.54 -4.81
CA GLY A 141 -5.75 14.44 -4.22
C GLY A 141 -6.10 13.06 -3.63
N THR A 142 -5.13 12.16 -3.49
CA THR A 142 -5.35 10.89 -2.80
C THR A 142 -4.84 10.92 -1.36
N ILE A 143 -5.49 10.10 -0.52
CA ILE A 143 -5.09 9.84 0.87
C ILE A 143 -5.11 8.33 1.11
N THR A 144 -4.50 7.86 2.19
CA THR A 144 -4.60 6.44 2.56
C THR A 144 -6.04 6.09 2.95
N LEU A 145 -6.44 4.86 2.67
CA LEU A 145 -7.76 4.34 3.06
C LEU A 145 -7.98 4.47 4.58
N GLN A 146 -6.92 4.30 5.38
CA GLN A 146 -7.00 4.51 6.83
C GLN A 146 -7.38 5.96 7.17
N LYS A 147 -6.76 6.95 6.51
CA LYS A 147 -7.09 8.37 6.72
C LYS A 147 -8.52 8.66 6.24
N TYR A 148 -8.89 8.18 5.07
CA TYR A 148 -10.25 8.30 4.53
C TYR A 148 -11.30 7.78 5.51
N PHE A 149 -11.08 6.59 6.07
CA PHE A 149 -12.00 5.97 7.03
C PHE A 149 -12.06 6.73 8.36
N LYS A 150 -10.92 7.21 8.86
CA LYS A 150 -10.87 8.07 10.06
C LYS A 150 -11.63 9.39 9.84
N GLU A 151 -11.43 10.04 8.71
CA GLU A 151 -12.14 11.28 8.37
C GLU A 151 -13.65 11.07 8.24
N TYR A 152 -14.07 9.96 7.62
CA TYR A 152 -15.48 9.57 7.54
C TYR A 152 -16.13 9.43 8.93
N ASN A 153 -15.42 8.90 9.92
CA ASN A 153 -15.93 8.68 11.27
C ASN A 153 -15.72 9.86 12.23
N LYS A 154 -14.93 10.88 11.86
CA LYS A 154 -14.53 11.99 12.74
C LYS A 154 -15.70 12.71 13.42
N ASN A 155 -16.82 12.86 12.75
CA ASN A 155 -17.99 13.60 13.23
C ASN A 155 -19.11 12.67 13.73
N LYS A 156 -18.81 11.40 14.00
CA LYS A 156 -19.79 10.41 14.46
C LYS A 156 -19.54 10.02 15.89
N ASN A 157 -20.59 9.91 16.69
CA ASN A 157 -20.49 9.52 18.10
C ASN A 157 -20.10 8.04 18.31
N LYS A 158 -20.15 7.24 17.25
CA LYS A 158 -19.77 5.81 17.26
C LYS A 158 -18.99 5.50 15.98
N ASN A 159 -18.05 4.57 16.08
CA ASN A 159 -17.46 3.96 14.90
C ASN A 159 -18.57 3.26 14.08
N THR A 160 -18.72 3.68 12.86
CA THR A 160 -19.70 3.09 11.93
C THR A 160 -18.98 2.63 10.69
N GLY A 161 -19.45 1.54 10.10
CA GLY A 161 -18.95 1.09 8.80
C GLY A 161 -19.23 2.13 7.70
N LEU A 162 -18.57 1.97 6.59
CA LEU A 162 -18.83 2.73 5.37
C LEU A 162 -20.14 2.25 4.71
N PRO A 163 -20.76 3.10 3.87
CA PRO A 163 -21.85 2.63 3.00
C PRO A 163 -21.40 1.46 2.12
N ILE A 164 -22.26 0.47 1.97
CA ILE A 164 -21.97 -0.75 1.16
C ILE A 164 -21.45 -0.40 -0.24
N LYS A 165 -21.98 0.65 -0.88
CA LYS A 165 -21.50 1.12 -2.19
C LYS A 165 -20.02 1.49 -2.15
N HIS A 166 -19.56 2.18 -1.11
CA HIS A 166 -18.15 2.55 -0.95
C HIS A 166 -17.29 1.32 -0.71
N ILE A 167 -17.75 0.40 0.15
CA ILE A 167 -17.02 -0.84 0.43
C ILE A 167 -16.83 -1.66 -0.86
N LYS A 168 -17.89 -1.82 -1.66
CA LYS A 168 -17.82 -2.51 -2.95
C LYS A 168 -16.79 -1.91 -3.88
N LEU A 169 -16.77 -0.58 -4.04
CA LEU A 169 -15.79 0.12 -4.89
C LEU A 169 -14.37 -0.14 -4.41
N ILE A 170 -14.12 0.05 -3.10
CA ILE A 170 -12.80 -0.11 -2.49
C ILE A 170 -12.31 -1.55 -2.67
N ILE A 171 -13.14 -2.54 -2.33
CA ILE A 171 -12.75 -3.95 -2.40
C ILE A 171 -12.56 -4.41 -3.85
N LYS A 172 -13.40 -3.95 -4.79
CA LYS A 172 -13.17 -4.20 -6.23
C LYS A 172 -11.82 -3.66 -6.68
N GLY A 173 -11.48 -2.41 -6.33
CA GLY A 173 -10.19 -1.82 -6.69
C GLY A 173 -9.01 -2.59 -6.11
N ILE A 174 -9.06 -2.99 -4.83
CA ILE A 174 -8.02 -3.79 -4.19
C ILE A 174 -7.87 -5.15 -4.88
N LEU A 175 -8.97 -5.87 -5.11
CA LEU A 175 -8.94 -7.18 -5.77
C LEU A 175 -8.46 -7.09 -7.23
N SER A 176 -8.82 -6.04 -7.95
CA SER A 176 -8.32 -5.81 -9.32
C SER A 176 -6.80 -5.59 -9.34
N GLY A 177 -6.28 -4.79 -8.39
CA GLY A 177 -4.84 -4.60 -8.23
C GLY A 177 -4.12 -5.90 -7.83
N LEU A 178 -4.69 -6.66 -6.89
CA LEU A 178 -4.13 -7.97 -6.49
C LEU A 178 -4.15 -8.98 -7.64
N LYS A 179 -5.22 -9.02 -8.42
CA LYS A 179 -5.28 -9.88 -9.61
C LYS A 179 -4.10 -9.60 -10.53
N SER A 180 -3.87 -8.33 -10.90
CA SER A 180 -2.75 -7.95 -11.78
C SER A 180 -1.39 -8.33 -11.21
N LEU A 181 -1.18 -8.18 -9.90
CA LEU A 181 0.08 -8.54 -9.23
C LEU A 181 0.28 -10.05 -9.13
N HIS A 182 -0.78 -10.79 -8.77
CA HIS A 182 -0.71 -12.25 -8.61
C HIS A 182 -0.50 -12.96 -9.95
N GLU A 183 -1.04 -12.44 -11.07
CA GLU A 183 -0.79 -12.93 -12.42
C GLU A 183 0.71 -12.85 -12.81
N GLU A 184 1.43 -11.88 -12.23
CA GLU A 184 2.88 -11.71 -12.39
C GLU A 184 3.69 -12.38 -11.26
N ASN A 185 3.07 -13.24 -10.45
CA ASN A 185 3.68 -13.90 -9.29
C ASN A 185 4.27 -12.93 -8.26
N ILE A 186 3.66 -11.74 -8.12
CA ILE A 186 4.01 -10.76 -7.10
C ILE A 186 2.95 -10.80 -6.01
N TYR A 187 3.39 -11.13 -4.81
CA TYR A 187 2.54 -11.24 -3.63
C TYR A 187 2.91 -10.12 -2.63
N PRO A 188 2.08 -9.06 -2.51
CA PRO A 188 2.37 -7.94 -1.61
C PRO A 188 2.63 -8.35 -0.16
N GLY A 189 1.83 -9.26 0.40
CA GLY A 189 1.95 -9.75 1.77
C GLY A 189 1.82 -8.67 2.86
N ASN A 190 1.41 -7.44 2.49
CA ASN A 190 1.28 -6.30 3.38
C ASN A 190 0.08 -5.43 2.96
N ILE A 191 -1.02 -6.07 2.61
CA ILE A 191 -2.28 -5.40 2.27
C ILE A 191 -2.95 -4.94 3.57
N ASN A 192 -3.08 -3.63 3.74
CA ASN A 192 -3.71 -2.98 4.89
C ASN A 192 -4.16 -1.57 4.51
N PRO A 193 -5.02 -0.90 5.30
CA PRO A 193 -5.57 0.41 4.93
C PRO A 193 -4.54 1.54 4.76
N GLU A 194 -3.32 1.42 5.28
CA GLU A 194 -2.25 2.42 5.05
C GLU A 194 -1.55 2.24 3.70
N ASN A 195 -1.64 1.06 3.11
CA ASN A 195 -1.05 0.73 1.82
C ASN A 195 -2.05 0.76 0.65
N ILE A 196 -3.20 1.36 0.86
CA ILE A 196 -4.21 1.62 -0.18
C ILE A 196 -4.43 3.12 -0.27
N LEU A 197 -4.24 3.70 -1.45
CA LEU A 197 -4.60 5.09 -1.74
C LEU A 197 -6.00 5.17 -2.32
N VAL A 198 -6.75 6.17 -1.90
CA VAL A 198 -8.08 6.48 -2.43
C VAL A 198 -8.24 8.00 -2.59
N ASN A 199 -9.02 8.44 -3.56
CA ASN A 199 -9.49 9.82 -3.64
C ASN A 199 -10.89 9.97 -3.05
N SER A 200 -11.39 11.20 -2.94
CA SER A 200 -12.63 11.52 -2.23
C SER A 200 -13.89 10.85 -2.81
N ASP A 201 -13.94 10.65 -4.13
CA ASP A 201 -15.09 10.05 -4.84
C ASP A 201 -14.91 8.54 -5.10
N LEU A 202 -13.79 7.95 -4.64
CA LEU A 202 -13.42 6.55 -4.82
C LEU A 202 -13.30 6.10 -6.29
N SER A 203 -13.07 7.02 -7.21
CA SER A 203 -12.77 6.71 -8.62
C SER A 203 -11.32 6.24 -8.81
N LYS A 204 -10.43 6.55 -7.85
CA LYS A 204 -9.04 6.10 -7.83
C LYS A 204 -8.79 5.30 -6.57
N ILE A 205 -8.41 4.04 -6.76
CA ILE A 205 -8.06 3.11 -5.67
C ILE A 205 -6.80 2.39 -6.12
N LYS A 206 -5.67 2.59 -5.43
CA LYS A 206 -4.39 1.98 -5.80
C LYS A 206 -3.68 1.33 -4.61
N ILE A 207 -3.14 0.15 -4.85
CA ILE A 207 -2.23 -0.54 -3.92
C ILE A 207 -0.84 0.10 -4.04
N ILE A 208 -0.25 0.43 -2.91
CA ILE A 208 1.12 0.96 -2.79
C ILE A 208 1.99 0.02 -1.94
N ASN A 209 3.32 0.22 -1.97
CA ASN A 209 4.28 -0.55 -1.16
C ASN A 209 4.22 -2.08 -1.38
N TYR A 210 3.80 -2.54 -2.55
CA TYR A 210 3.77 -3.97 -2.88
C TYR A 210 5.14 -4.52 -3.26
N ALA A 211 6.10 -3.66 -3.64
CA ALA A 211 7.48 -4.01 -4.00
C ALA A 211 8.49 -3.02 -3.40
N LEU A 212 9.79 -3.22 -3.66
CA LEU A 212 10.89 -2.35 -3.24
C LEU A 212 10.87 -2.08 -1.72
N LYS A 213 10.60 -3.14 -0.94
CA LYS A 213 10.52 -3.08 0.51
C LYS A 213 11.92 -2.89 1.11
N THR A 214 12.06 -1.90 1.97
CA THR A 214 13.33 -1.56 2.62
C THR A 214 13.54 -2.24 3.97
N ARG A 215 12.52 -2.96 4.48
CA ARG A 215 12.53 -3.63 5.79
C ARG A 215 11.95 -5.05 5.68
N LYS A 216 12.59 -6.00 6.38
CA LYS A 216 12.02 -7.36 6.55
C LYS A 216 10.77 -7.35 7.46
N ASP A 217 10.66 -6.36 8.36
CA ASP A 217 9.67 -6.34 9.45
C ASP A 217 8.39 -5.57 9.07
N GLU A 218 8.25 -5.10 7.82
CA GLU A 218 7.04 -4.37 7.39
C GLU A 218 5.76 -5.22 7.55
N ILE A 219 5.90 -6.55 7.51
CA ILE A 219 4.81 -7.51 7.74
C ILE A 219 4.33 -7.49 9.18
N LEU A 220 5.24 -7.34 10.14
CA LEU A 220 4.93 -7.34 11.57
C LEU A 220 4.37 -5.99 12.05
N THR A 221 4.39 -4.97 11.21
CA THR A 221 3.91 -3.64 11.57
C THR A 221 2.38 -3.60 11.76
N TYR A 222 1.66 -4.51 11.09
CA TYR A 222 0.19 -4.61 11.15
C TYR A 222 -0.27 -6.06 11.34
N PRO A 223 -0.01 -6.69 12.50
CA PRO A 223 -0.36 -8.10 12.73
C PRO A 223 -1.85 -8.38 12.57
N TYR A 224 -2.71 -7.35 12.76
CA TYR A 224 -4.16 -7.48 12.68
C TYR A 224 -4.70 -7.79 11.27
N TYR A 225 -3.89 -7.59 10.23
CA TYR A 225 -4.25 -7.87 8.84
C TYR A 225 -3.47 -9.02 8.23
N SER A 226 -2.59 -9.64 9.00
CA SER A 226 -1.79 -10.79 8.55
C SER A 226 -2.55 -12.09 8.69
N ALA A 227 -2.31 -12.99 7.74
CA ALA A 227 -3.15 -14.16 7.59
C ALA A 227 -2.63 -15.42 8.20
N SER A 228 -1.43 -15.58 8.64
CA SER A 228 -1.02 -16.95 8.78
C SER A 228 -0.17 -17.26 9.98
N LYS A 229 -0.44 -18.45 10.52
CA LYS A 229 0.38 -19.25 11.41
C LYS A 229 1.88 -19.20 11.02
N LYS A 230 2.16 -19.24 9.71
CA LYS A 230 3.51 -19.20 9.13
C LYS A 230 4.22 -17.85 9.35
N VAL A 231 3.50 -16.72 9.35
CA VAL A 231 4.06 -15.38 9.57
C VAL A 231 4.66 -15.25 10.97
N PHE A 232 4.04 -15.86 11.98
CA PHE A 232 4.48 -15.79 13.37
C PHE A 232 5.55 -16.86 13.73
N LEU A 233 5.61 -17.96 13.01
CA LEU A 233 6.52 -19.06 13.31
C LEU A 233 7.92 -18.89 12.71
N LYS A 234 8.29 -17.71 12.19
CA LYS A 234 9.61 -17.39 11.58
C LYS A 234 10.01 -18.31 10.41
N PHE A 235 9.18 -19.22 9.99
CA PHE A 235 9.33 -19.91 8.72
C PHE A 235 8.84 -18.92 7.67
N LEU A 236 9.77 -18.24 7.00
CA LEU A 236 9.46 -17.34 5.90
C LEU A 236 8.66 -18.14 4.86
N PRO A 237 7.36 -17.97 4.76
CA PRO A 237 6.66 -18.51 3.62
C PRO A 237 7.07 -17.67 2.43
N GLU A 238 7.23 -18.26 1.32
CA GLU A 238 6.91 -17.61 0.08
C GLU A 238 5.53 -17.00 0.26
N TYR A 239 5.41 -15.69 0.06
CA TYR A 239 4.14 -14.99 0.21
C TYR A 239 3.18 -15.56 -0.83
N GLU A 240 2.23 -16.32 -0.35
CA GLU A 240 1.22 -16.91 -1.18
C GLU A 240 0.05 -15.92 -1.28
N TYR A 241 -0.67 -15.91 -2.39
CA TYR A 241 -1.82 -15.04 -2.62
C TYR A 241 -2.88 -15.12 -1.50
N GLU A 242 -2.95 -16.26 -0.83
CA GLU A 242 -3.90 -16.51 0.27
C GLU A 242 -3.76 -15.52 1.44
N ASN A 243 -2.54 -15.02 1.68
CA ASN A 243 -2.30 -14.01 2.71
C ASN A 243 -2.91 -12.66 2.35
N ASP A 244 -2.82 -12.29 1.08
CA ASP A 244 -3.41 -11.06 0.58
C ASP A 244 -4.94 -11.13 0.60
N ILE A 245 -5.53 -12.29 0.27
CA ILE A 245 -6.98 -12.52 0.34
C ILE A 245 -7.51 -12.43 1.77
N TRP A 246 -6.80 -13.00 2.74
CA TRP A 246 -7.14 -12.79 4.16
C TRP A 246 -7.15 -11.31 4.52
N SER A 247 -6.12 -10.59 4.10
CA SER A 247 -6.00 -9.16 4.36
C SER A 247 -7.17 -8.36 3.75
N VAL A 248 -7.64 -8.74 2.56
CA VAL A 248 -8.87 -8.19 1.94
C VAL A 248 -10.09 -8.45 2.83
N GLY A 249 -10.22 -9.65 3.38
CA GLY A 249 -11.25 -9.98 4.37
C GLY A 249 -11.17 -9.07 5.59
N CYS A 250 -9.98 -8.86 6.15
CA CYS A 250 -9.75 -7.99 7.30
C CYS A 250 -10.16 -6.54 7.00
N ILE A 251 -9.79 -6.00 5.83
CA ILE A 251 -10.19 -4.66 5.39
C ILE A 251 -11.71 -4.59 5.22
N THR A 252 -12.32 -5.59 4.57
CA THR A 252 -13.78 -5.65 4.40
C THR A 252 -14.49 -5.67 5.74
N PHE A 253 -14.01 -6.48 6.69
CA PHE A 253 -14.52 -6.53 8.07
C PHE A 253 -14.50 -5.13 8.71
N GLU A 254 -13.35 -4.46 8.70
CA GLU A 254 -13.20 -3.14 9.32
C GLU A 254 -14.11 -2.10 8.67
N LEU A 255 -14.12 -2.01 7.35
CA LEU A 255 -14.95 -1.05 6.62
C LEU A 255 -16.43 -1.29 6.83
N PHE A 256 -16.83 -2.53 7.09
CA PHE A 256 -18.23 -2.90 7.27
C PHE A 256 -18.74 -2.66 8.70
N CYS A 257 -18.01 -3.11 9.72
CA CYS A 257 -18.47 -2.99 11.12
C CYS A 257 -17.97 -1.72 11.82
N GLY A 258 -16.97 -1.02 11.28
CA GLY A 258 -16.41 0.18 11.91
C GLY A 258 -15.24 -0.07 12.87
N TYR A 259 -14.87 -1.32 13.09
CA TYR A 259 -13.83 -1.72 14.03
C TYR A 259 -12.74 -2.51 13.33
N ARG A 260 -11.48 -2.24 13.66
CA ARG A 260 -10.37 -3.05 13.15
C ARG A 260 -10.52 -4.51 13.60
N PRO A 261 -9.99 -5.46 12.82
CA PRO A 261 -9.87 -6.85 13.26
C PRO A 261 -9.18 -6.95 14.62
N TYR A 262 -9.64 -7.86 15.47
CA TYR A 262 -9.06 -8.11 16.80
C TYR A 262 -8.95 -6.83 17.66
N ASN A 263 -9.93 -5.92 17.59
CA ASN A 263 -9.90 -4.60 18.24
C ASN A 263 -9.77 -4.63 19.77
N LYS A 264 -10.15 -5.73 20.40
CA LYS A 264 -10.05 -5.96 21.87
C LYS A 264 -8.75 -6.66 22.27
N PHE A 265 -7.98 -7.16 21.31
CA PHE A 265 -6.77 -7.90 21.59
C PHE A 265 -5.52 -7.01 21.61
N SER A 266 -4.56 -7.35 22.48
CA SER A 266 -3.19 -6.85 22.34
C SER A 266 -2.57 -7.41 21.03
N PRO A 267 -1.47 -6.81 20.52
CA PRO A 267 -0.76 -7.38 19.35
C PRO A 267 -0.36 -8.84 19.56
N HIS A 268 0.01 -9.22 20.78
CA HIS A 268 0.38 -10.60 21.13
C HIS A 268 -0.84 -11.54 21.08
N ASP A 269 -1.97 -11.16 21.68
CA ASP A 269 -3.17 -11.99 21.70
C ASP A 269 -3.77 -12.14 20.30
N ALA A 270 -3.74 -11.07 19.48
CA ALA A 270 -4.11 -11.14 18.08
C ALA A 270 -3.23 -12.13 17.32
N ALA A 271 -1.91 -12.12 17.58
CA ALA A 271 -0.98 -13.08 16.99
C ALA A 271 -1.29 -14.53 17.43
N CYS A 272 -1.61 -14.74 18.70
CA CYS A 272 -2.02 -16.06 19.21
C CYS A 272 -3.32 -16.54 18.56
N SER A 273 -4.31 -15.66 18.39
CA SER A 273 -5.58 -15.99 17.72
C SER A 273 -5.37 -16.37 16.26
N LEU A 274 -4.53 -15.61 15.54
CA LEU A 274 -4.13 -15.92 14.17
C LEU A 274 -3.40 -17.25 14.05
N ALA A 275 -2.50 -17.55 15.00
CA ALA A 275 -1.79 -18.83 15.05
C ALA A 275 -2.73 -20.03 15.26
N GLN A 276 -3.89 -19.81 15.88
CA GLN A 276 -4.95 -20.79 16.06
C GLN A 276 -5.99 -20.76 14.93
N CYS A 277 -5.74 -19.99 13.89
CA CYS A 277 -6.66 -19.81 12.75
C CYS A 277 -8.05 -19.26 13.15
N ILE A 278 -8.14 -18.50 14.25
CA ILE A 278 -9.37 -17.82 14.67
C ILE A 278 -9.59 -16.61 13.77
N SER A 279 -10.69 -16.57 13.03
CA SER A 279 -11.02 -15.45 12.14
C SER A 279 -11.38 -14.17 12.91
N PRO A 280 -11.29 -12.98 12.29
CA PRO A 280 -11.76 -11.74 12.89
C PRO A 280 -13.23 -11.75 13.35
N ILE A 281 -14.09 -12.52 12.68
CA ILE A 281 -15.52 -12.68 13.06
C ILE A 281 -15.64 -13.50 14.32
N GLU A 282 -14.94 -14.64 14.39
CA GLU A 282 -14.95 -15.52 15.58
C GLU A 282 -14.37 -14.81 16.80
N ALA A 283 -13.33 -13.98 16.61
CA ALA A 283 -12.69 -13.19 17.65
C ALA A 283 -13.47 -11.92 18.04
N ALA A 284 -14.53 -11.56 17.31
CA ALA A 284 -15.31 -10.36 17.55
C ALA A 284 -16.18 -10.48 18.82
N THR A 285 -16.53 -9.33 19.40
CA THR A 285 -17.53 -9.25 20.47
C THR A 285 -18.94 -9.55 19.93
N GLU A 286 -19.87 -9.94 20.81
CA GLU A 286 -21.22 -10.35 20.40
C GLU A 286 -21.97 -9.24 19.64
N ASP A 287 -21.84 -7.99 20.08
CA ASP A 287 -22.41 -6.83 19.39
C ASP A 287 -21.92 -6.67 17.95
N ILE A 288 -20.67 -7.01 17.67
CA ILE A 288 -20.09 -7.02 16.32
C ILE A 288 -20.57 -8.26 15.55
N LYS A 289 -20.61 -9.44 16.18
CA LYS A 289 -21.13 -10.66 15.57
C LYS A 289 -22.58 -10.51 15.14
N ASP A 290 -23.41 -9.87 15.95
CA ASP A 290 -24.82 -9.59 15.62
C ASP A 290 -24.95 -8.79 14.32
N ILE A 291 -24.02 -7.86 14.05
CA ILE A 291 -23.99 -7.12 12.77
C ILE A 291 -23.81 -8.11 11.60
N PHE A 292 -22.88 -9.05 11.71
CA PHE A 292 -22.57 -9.99 10.61
C PHE A 292 -23.63 -11.07 10.45
N TYR A 293 -24.25 -11.55 11.54
CA TYR A 293 -25.25 -12.61 11.50
C TYR A 293 -26.68 -12.11 11.20
N ASP A 294 -26.89 -10.78 11.11
CA ASP A 294 -28.16 -10.23 10.61
C ASP A 294 -28.43 -10.73 9.19
N LYS A 295 -29.64 -11.24 8.95
CA LYS A 295 -30.05 -11.82 7.67
C LYS A 295 -29.81 -10.94 6.46
N LYS A 296 -29.92 -9.60 6.62
CA LYS A 296 -29.65 -8.61 5.54
C LYS A 296 -28.17 -8.57 5.12
N ASN A 297 -27.27 -8.99 6.00
CA ASN A 297 -25.82 -8.93 5.79
C ASN A 297 -25.23 -10.29 5.33
N ARG A 298 -26.08 -11.26 5.03
CA ARG A 298 -25.69 -12.62 4.67
C ARG A 298 -24.69 -12.70 3.51
N ILE A 299 -24.83 -11.82 2.53
CA ILE A 299 -23.94 -11.78 1.36
C ILE A 299 -22.54 -11.28 1.75
N VAL A 300 -22.45 -10.32 2.68
CA VAL A 300 -21.16 -9.83 3.21
C VAL A 300 -20.50 -10.92 4.05
N LEU A 301 -21.27 -11.59 4.89
CA LEU A 301 -20.78 -12.71 5.71
C LEU A 301 -20.25 -13.85 4.83
N ASP A 302 -20.95 -14.20 3.75
CA ASP A 302 -20.50 -15.21 2.79
C ASP A 302 -19.16 -14.83 2.14
N PHE A 303 -19.01 -13.59 1.69
CA PHE A 303 -17.75 -13.07 1.16
C PHE A 303 -16.61 -13.17 2.18
N LEU A 304 -16.84 -12.74 3.42
CA LEU A 304 -15.86 -12.80 4.51
C LEU A 304 -15.46 -14.23 4.84
N ASN A 305 -16.41 -15.16 4.89
CA ASN A 305 -16.14 -16.58 5.13
C ASN A 305 -15.26 -17.19 4.04
N GLN A 306 -15.36 -16.74 2.78
CA GLN A 306 -14.44 -17.17 1.73
C GLN A 306 -13.03 -16.61 1.93
N CYS A 307 -12.89 -15.35 2.35
CA CYS A 307 -11.60 -14.75 2.64
C CYS A 307 -10.91 -15.40 3.85
N PHE A 308 -11.68 -15.87 4.85
CA PHE A 308 -11.16 -16.40 6.12
C PHE A 308 -11.11 -17.94 6.17
N ARG A 309 -11.17 -18.64 5.05
CA ARG A 309 -10.98 -20.10 5.05
C ARG A 309 -9.65 -20.48 5.68
N ASN A 310 -9.68 -21.46 6.59
CA ASN A 310 -8.52 -21.84 7.41
C ASN A 310 -7.53 -22.78 6.70
N ASN A 311 -7.97 -23.48 5.66
CA ASN A 311 -7.10 -24.38 4.90
C ASN A 311 -6.30 -23.56 3.88
N ASP A 312 -4.98 -23.61 3.97
CA ASP A 312 -4.10 -23.12 2.93
C ASP A 312 -4.47 -23.80 1.59
N GLY A 313 -4.56 -23.05 0.52
CA GLY A 313 -5.03 -23.52 -0.80
C GLY A 313 -6.55 -23.58 -0.99
N ALA A 314 -7.35 -23.28 0.05
CA ALA A 314 -8.82 -23.24 -0.06
C ALA A 314 -9.38 -21.82 -0.23
N ARG A 315 -8.56 -20.77 -0.05
CA ARG A 315 -8.99 -19.40 -0.31
C ARG A 315 -9.08 -19.15 -1.81
N PRO A 316 -10.13 -18.50 -2.28
CA PRO A 316 -10.27 -18.18 -3.70
C PRO A 316 -9.18 -17.19 -4.14
N VAL A 317 -8.80 -17.20 -5.41
CA VAL A 317 -7.94 -16.16 -5.99
C VAL A 317 -8.70 -14.84 -6.13
N ALA A 318 -7.97 -13.73 -6.30
CA ALA A 318 -8.57 -12.41 -6.44
C ALA A 318 -9.57 -12.32 -7.61
N ALA A 319 -9.29 -13.02 -8.71
CA ALA A 319 -10.17 -13.10 -9.87
C ALA A 319 -11.54 -13.71 -9.55
N ASP A 320 -11.57 -14.79 -8.75
CA ASP A 320 -12.81 -15.44 -8.34
C ASP A 320 -13.65 -14.53 -7.42
N LEU A 321 -12.99 -13.87 -6.46
CA LEU A 321 -13.66 -12.94 -5.55
C LEU A 321 -14.26 -11.73 -6.27
N LEU A 322 -13.68 -11.26 -7.37
CA LEU A 322 -14.26 -10.20 -8.19
C LEU A 322 -15.62 -10.56 -8.77
N THR A 323 -15.92 -11.86 -8.96
CA THR A 323 -17.21 -12.36 -9.45
C THR A 323 -18.23 -12.58 -8.32
N HIS A 324 -17.83 -12.43 -7.05
CA HIS A 324 -18.68 -12.71 -5.92
C HIS A 324 -19.92 -11.80 -5.87
N LYS A 325 -21.09 -12.34 -5.50
CA LYS A 325 -22.37 -11.61 -5.42
C LYS A 325 -22.33 -10.38 -4.52
N PHE A 326 -21.45 -10.35 -3.51
CA PHE A 326 -21.26 -9.18 -2.67
C PHE A 326 -20.78 -7.97 -3.47
N LEU A 327 -19.94 -8.17 -4.46
CA LEU A 327 -19.34 -7.09 -5.24
C LEU A 327 -20.19 -6.67 -6.45
N ASN A 328 -21.07 -7.53 -6.90
CA ASN A 328 -21.95 -7.33 -8.09
C ASN A 328 -23.40 -6.97 -7.70
#